data_70e78f0bbdfff2cebae2aa7fbd631206
#
_entry.id   70e78f0bbdfff2cebae2aa7fbd631206
#
_cell.length_a   1.000
_cell.length_b   1.000
_cell.length_c   1.000
_cell.angle_alpha   90.00
_cell.angle_beta   90.00
_cell.angle_gamma   90.00
#
_symmetry.space_group_name_H-M   'P 1'
#
loop_
_entity.id
_entity.type
_entity.pdbx_description
1 polymer ?
#
loop_
_entity_poly.entity_id
_entity_poly.type
_entity_poly.pdbx_seq_one_letter_code
_entity_poly.pdbx_strand_id
1 'polypeptide(L)'
;HPVTEEVTGIDIVQEQINIANKKSISFLNNDAADLGHSFGHSIEVRIYAENPENDFLPETGEIFIYQPSEIDGIRWESGINSGTKITTNFDPMLSKVISWAETRDEAAAILANALEKTIIGGVKTNKDFLINCLRNKDFIDGKTTSDFISKSKPSRSKVLLEDCLLYTSPSPRDNTT
;
A
#
# COMPACT_ATOMS: atom_id res chain seq x y z
N HIS A 1 -1.23 -8.74 11.62
CA HIS A 1 -0.04 -8.79 10.76
C HIS A 1 -0.40 -9.30 9.36
N PRO A 2 -1.03 -8.45 8.51
CA PRO A 2 -1.62 -8.87 7.25
C PRO A 2 -0.66 -9.56 6.28
N VAL A 3 0.59 -9.08 6.20
CA VAL A 3 1.62 -9.69 5.32
C VAL A 3 1.85 -11.16 5.69
N THR A 4 1.92 -11.48 6.97
CA THR A 4 2.07 -12.87 7.44
C THR A 4 0.83 -13.68 7.09
N GLU A 5 -0.36 -13.12 7.27
CA GLU A 5 -1.62 -13.80 6.94
C GLU A 5 -1.69 -14.14 5.45
N GLU A 6 -1.31 -13.18 4.57
CA GLU A 6 -1.34 -13.39 3.11
C GLU A 6 -0.35 -14.46 2.63
N VAL A 7 0.85 -14.56 3.22
CA VAL A 7 1.84 -15.55 2.77
C VAL A 7 1.70 -16.91 3.45
N THR A 8 0.98 -17.02 4.57
CA THR A 8 0.81 -18.27 5.31
C THR A 8 -0.60 -18.84 5.24
N GLY A 9 -1.60 -18.02 4.89
CA GLY A 9 -3.01 -18.38 4.95
C GLY A 9 -3.56 -18.52 6.36
N ILE A 10 -2.84 -18.08 7.40
CA ILE A 10 -3.24 -18.17 8.80
C ILE A 10 -3.92 -16.88 9.22
N ASP A 11 -5.16 -16.95 9.70
CA ASP A 11 -5.83 -15.82 10.37
C ASP A 11 -5.33 -15.74 11.82
N ILE A 12 -4.37 -14.83 12.05
CA ILE A 12 -3.70 -14.68 13.35
C ILE A 12 -4.69 -14.21 14.43
N VAL A 13 -5.62 -13.34 14.10
CA VAL A 13 -6.61 -12.81 15.03
C VAL A 13 -7.59 -13.92 15.43
N GLN A 14 -8.05 -14.71 14.47
CA GLN A 14 -8.91 -15.86 14.75
C GLN A 14 -8.22 -16.87 15.67
N GLU A 15 -6.93 -17.14 15.44
CA GLU A 15 -6.17 -18.04 16.30
C GLU A 15 -6.00 -17.49 17.73
N GLN A 16 -5.78 -16.19 17.89
CA GLN A 16 -5.76 -15.56 19.21
C GLN A 16 -7.10 -15.70 19.94
N ILE A 17 -8.22 -15.54 19.22
CA ILE A 17 -9.57 -15.76 19.77
C ILE A 17 -9.76 -17.24 20.15
N ASN A 18 -9.29 -18.16 19.31
CA ASN A 18 -9.36 -19.59 19.57
C ASN A 18 -8.61 -19.95 20.87
N ILE A 19 -7.38 -19.43 21.05
CA ILE A 19 -6.57 -19.62 22.26
C ILE A 19 -7.31 -19.07 23.49
N ALA A 20 -7.85 -17.86 23.40
CA ALA A 20 -8.61 -17.24 24.49
C ALA A 20 -9.83 -18.11 24.89
N ASN A 21 -10.46 -18.77 23.93
CA ASN A 21 -11.56 -19.72 24.13
C ASN A 21 -11.11 -21.13 24.51
N LYS A 22 -9.83 -21.34 24.85
CA LYS A 22 -9.23 -22.64 25.20
C LYS A 22 -9.36 -23.71 24.10
N LYS A 23 -9.46 -23.29 22.86
CA LYS A 23 -9.39 -24.18 21.71
C LYS A 23 -7.92 -24.44 21.31
N SER A 24 -7.68 -25.60 20.69
CA SER A 24 -6.37 -25.85 20.07
C SER A 24 -6.14 -24.92 18.88
N ILE A 25 -4.88 -24.58 18.63
CA ILE A 25 -4.47 -23.81 17.45
C ILE A 25 -4.70 -24.68 16.22
N SER A 26 -5.47 -24.18 15.24
CA SER A 26 -5.97 -24.98 14.11
C SER A 26 -4.85 -25.55 13.25
N PHE A 27 -3.80 -24.78 13.00
CA PHE A 27 -2.71 -25.17 12.12
C PHE A 27 -1.67 -26.09 12.76
N LEU A 28 -1.65 -26.24 14.09
CA LEU A 28 -0.75 -27.21 14.78
C LEU A 28 -1.17 -28.67 14.57
N ASN A 29 -2.39 -28.91 14.10
CA ASN A 29 -2.88 -30.25 13.82
C ASN A 29 -2.52 -30.77 12.43
N ASN A 30 -1.97 -29.88 11.57
CA ASN A 30 -1.41 -30.25 10.28
C ASN A 30 0.07 -30.64 10.49
N ASP A 31 0.61 -31.50 9.65
CA ASP A 31 2.00 -31.97 9.78
C ASP A 31 2.95 -30.75 9.97
N ALA A 32 3.77 -30.82 11.01
CA ALA A 32 4.69 -29.74 11.38
C ALA A 32 5.63 -29.29 10.25
N ALA A 33 5.67 -30.02 9.14
CA ALA A 33 6.38 -29.65 7.91
C ALA A 33 5.74 -28.48 7.17
N ASP A 34 4.44 -28.19 7.36
CA ASP A 34 3.74 -27.10 6.66
C ASP A 34 3.82 -25.75 7.40
N LEU A 35 4.24 -25.74 8.65
CA LEU A 35 4.25 -24.55 9.51
C LEU A 35 5.32 -23.49 9.15
N GLY A 36 6.15 -23.73 8.16
CA GLY A 36 7.25 -22.83 7.78
C GLY A 36 7.23 -22.37 6.33
N HIS A 37 6.25 -22.77 5.56
CA HIS A 37 6.20 -22.41 4.15
C HIS A 37 5.36 -21.14 3.95
N SER A 38 6.05 -20.06 3.60
CA SER A 38 5.41 -18.88 3.02
C SER A 38 5.31 -19.06 1.50
N PHE A 39 4.15 -18.76 0.94
CA PHE A 39 3.91 -18.82 -0.49
C PHE A 39 3.85 -17.43 -1.08
N GLY A 40 4.62 -17.19 -2.15
CA GLY A 40 4.66 -15.92 -2.84
C GLY A 40 5.26 -14.79 -1.99
N HIS A 41 4.90 -13.59 -2.33
CA HIS A 41 5.36 -12.36 -1.71
C HIS A 41 4.17 -11.46 -1.38
N SER A 42 4.15 -10.93 -0.17
CA SER A 42 3.17 -9.93 0.24
C SER A 42 3.85 -8.65 0.67
N ILE A 43 3.24 -7.52 0.33
CA ILE A 43 3.73 -6.18 0.67
C ILE A 43 2.57 -5.40 1.27
N GLU A 44 2.81 -4.79 2.43
CA GLU A 44 1.91 -3.85 3.08
C GLU A 44 2.45 -2.43 2.96
N VAL A 45 1.57 -1.49 2.68
CA VAL A 45 1.81 -0.07 2.90
C VAL A 45 0.75 0.50 3.85
N ARG A 46 1.13 1.55 4.57
CA ARG A 46 0.25 2.28 5.48
C ARG A 46 0.05 3.69 4.95
N ILE A 47 -1.19 3.99 4.60
CA ILE A 47 -1.56 5.35 4.18
C ILE A 47 -1.82 6.18 5.44
N TYR A 48 -1.10 7.29 5.56
CA TYR A 48 -1.21 8.25 6.64
C TYR A 48 -1.68 9.61 6.13
N ALA A 49 -2.42 10.33 6.96
CA ALA A 49 -2.69 11.75 6.78
C ALA A 49 -1.44 12.55 7.18
N GLU A 50 -0.48 12.62 6.29
CA GLU A 50 0.83 13.24 6.47
C GLU A 50 1.26 13.95 5.21
N ASN A 51 2.05 15.00 5.36
CA ASN A 51 2.64 15.74 4.24
C ASN A 51 4.11 15.36 4.05
N PRO A 52 4.46 14.48 3.09
CA PRO A 52 5.84 14.07 2.85
C PRO A 52 6.75 15.24 2.44
N GLU A 53 6.22 16.27 1.79
CA GLU A 53 6.97 17.46 1.38
C GLU A 53 7.34 18.36 2.57
N ASN A 54 6.59 18.23 3.68
CA ASN A 54 6.83 18.95 4.93
C ASN A 54 7.22 17.96 6.05
N ASP A 55 8.27 17.19 5.82
CA ASP A 55 8.85 16.24 6.76
C ASP A 55 7.84 15.31 7.46
N PHE A 56 6.83 14.86 6.70
CA PHE A 56 5.79 13.95 7.17
C PHE A 56 5.00 14.47 8.39
N LEU A 57 4.85 15.80 8.49
CA LEU A 57 4.00 16.37 9.52
C LEU A 57 2.55 15.88 9.34
N PRO A 58 1.88 15.51 10.45
CA PRO A 58 0.49 15.09 10.44
C PRO A 58 -0.41 16.18 9.87
N GLU A 59 -1.39 15.76 9.06
CA GLU A 59 -2.42 16.62 8.49
C GLU A 59 -3.76 16.33 9.17
N THR A 60 -4.55 17.38 9.34
CA THR A 60 -5.90 17.30 9.91
C THR A 60 -6.92 17.87 8.94
N GLY A 61 -8.15 17.40 9.02
CA GLY A 61 -9.23 17.86 8.14
C GLY A 61 -10.33 16.83 8.02
N GLU A 62 -11.20 17.01 7.05
CA GLU A 62 -12.27 16.08 6.73
C GLU A 62 -11.98 15.38 5.41
N ILE A 63 -12.08 14.06 5.40
CA ILE A 63 -12.01 13.25 4.18
C ILE A 63 -13.32 13.43 3.42
N PHE A 64 -13.37 14.26 2.41
CA PHE A 64 -14.59 14.47 1.63
C PHE A 64 -14.78 13.41 0.54
N ILE A 65 -13.70 12.73 0.10
CA ILE A 65 -13.77 11.58 -0.81
C ILE A 65 -12.77 10.52 -0.40
N TYR A 66 -13.24 9.28 -0.26
CA TYR A 66 -12.44 8.08 -0.10
C TYR A 66 -12.98 6.99 -1.01
N GLN A 67 -12.24 6.67 -2.05
CA GLN A 67 -12.59 5.66 -3.04
C GLN A 67 -11.37 4.76 -3.27
N PRO A 68 -11.25 3.64 -2.52
CA PRO A 68 -10.22 2.65 -2.75
C PRO A 68 -10.39 2.02 -4.14
N SER A 69 -9.28 1.59 -4.73
CA SER A 69 -9.32 0.87 -6.01
C SER A 69 -9.95 -0.51 -5.85
N GLU A 70 -10.64 -0.95 -6.91
CA GLU A 70 -11.27 -2.27 -7.01
C GLU A 70 -10.36 -3.28 -7.75
N ILE A 71 -9.03 -3.16 -7.59
CA ILE A 71 -8.08 -4.09 -8.22
C ILE A 71 -8.12 -5.40 -7.46
N ASP A 72 -8.28 -6.50 -8.18
CA ASP A 72 -8.22 -7.86 -7.62
C ASP A 72 -6.85 -8.14 -6.99
N GLY A 73 -6.84 -8.92 -5.91
CA GLY A 73 -5.61 -9.26 -5.18
C GLY A 73 -5.11 -8.17 -4.22
N ILE A 74 -5.91 -7.13 -3.99
CA ILE A 74 -5.62 -6.09 -2.98
C ILE A 74 -6.56 -6.25 -1.79
N ARG A 75 -5.97 -6.35 -0.61
CA ARG A 75 -6.67 -6.30 0.68
C ARG A 75 -6.60 -4.91 1.25
N TRP A 76 -7.77 -4.35 1.56
CA TRP A 76 -7.91 -3.04 2.20
C TRP A 76 -8.35 -3.21 3.65
N GLU A 77 -7.59 -2.62 4.56
CA GLU A 77 -7.97 -2.48 5.97
C GLU A 77 -8.08 -0.99 6.29
N SER A 78 -9.28 -0.45 6.12
CA SER A 78 -9.54 0.99 6.20
C SER A 78 -10.25 1.37 7.48
N GLY A 79 -9.72 2.39 8.17
CA GLY A 79 -10.34 3.01 9.34
C GLY A 79 -11.16 4.25 9.02
N ILE A 80 -11.34 4.59 7.73
CA ILE A 80 -11.98 5.82 7.27
C ILE A 80 -13.04 5.55 6.21
N ASN A 81 -13.94 6.51 6.09
CA ASN A 81 -14.92 6.67 4.99
C ASN A 81 -14.97 8.14 4.59
N SER A 82 -15.64 8.45 3.48
CA SER A 82 -16.00 9.84 3.16
C SER A 82 -16.80 10.46 4.32
N GLY A 83 -16.45 11.68 4.73
CA GLY A 83 -16.99 12.36 5.91
C GLY A 83 -16.18 12.13 7.21
N THR A 84 -15.19 11.24 7.23
CA THR A 84 -14.34 11.02 8.41
C THR A 84 -13.52 12.26 8.72
N LYS A 85 -13.53 12.70 9.98
CA LYS A 85 -12.67 13.80 10.48
C LYS A 85 -11.38 13.27 11.05
N ILE A 86 -10.27 13.74 10.52
CA ILE A 86 -8.93 13.43 10.99
C ILE A 86 -8.50 14.51 11.98
N THR A 87 -8.13 14.10 13.17
CA THR A 87 -7.73 14.96 14.28
C THR A 87 -6.39 14.54 14.85
N THR A 88 -5.79 15.39 15.68
CA THR A 88 -4.53 15.09 16.39
C THR A 88 -4.71 14.17 17.60
N ASN A 89 -5.95 13.77 17.93
CA ASN A 89 -6.22 12.95 19.12
C ASN A 89 -5.90 11.47 18.93
N PHE A 90 -5.76 11.03 17.70
CA PHE A 90 -5.53 9.64 17.32
C PHE A 90 -4.38 9.55 16.32
N ASP A 91 -3.91 8.33 16.09
CA ASP A 91 -2.93 8.01 15.05
C ASP A 91 -3.46 8.48 13.68
N PRO A 92 -2.65 9.19 12.86
CA PRO A 92 -3.06 9.67 11.55
C PRO A 92 -3.16 8.57 10.49
N MET A 93 -3.03 7.30 10.85
CA MET A 93 -3.17 6.17 9.91
C MET A 93 -4.60 6.07 9.39
N LEU A 94 -4.74 6.11 8.08
CA LEU A 94 -6.03 6.03 7.38
C LEU A 94 -6.40 4.62 6.97
N SER A 95 -5.41 3.89 6.43
CA SER A 95 -5.63 2.56 5.86
C SER A 95 -4.32 1.78 5.76
N LYS A 96 -4.42 0.45 5.89
CA LYS A 96 -3.41 -0.47 5.39
C LYS A 96 -3.86 -1.01 4.04
N VAL A 97 -2.92 -1.15 3.12
CA VAL A 97 -3.15 -1.71 1.79
C VAL A 97 -2.14 -2.81 1.57
N ILE A 98 -2.63 -4.00 1.28
CA ILE A 98 -1.81 -5.19 1.18
C ILE A 98 -2.01 -5.82 -0.20
N SER A 99 -0.90 -6.20 -0.84
CA SER A 99 -0.90 -7.02 -2.04
C SER A 99 -0.25 -8.36 -1.77
N TRP A 100 -0.65 -9.35 -2.55
CA TRP A 100 0.02 -10.63 -2.66
C TRP A 100 0.24 -10.99 -4.13
N ALA A 101 1.38 -11.59 -4.47
CA ALA A 101 1.67 -12.15 -5.79
C ALA A 101 2.70 -13.27 -5.68
N GLU A 102 2.95 -13.99 -6.77
CA GLU A 102 3.97 -15.05 -6.79
C GLU A 102 5.38 -14.47 -6.63
N THR A 103 5.62 -13.27 -7.16
CA THR A 103 6.91 -12.58 -7.08
C THR A 103 6.81 -11.24 -6.35
N ARG A 104 7.95 -10.78 -5.82
CA ARG A 104 8.04 -9.47 -5.15
C ARG A 104 7.74 -8.31 -6.10
N ASP A 105 8.23 -8.41 -7.33
CA ASP A 105 8.06 -7.37 -8.37
C ASP A 105 6.59 -7.21 -8.72
N GLU A 106 5.88 -8.32 -8.90
CA GLU A 106 4.44 -8.32 -9.17
C GLU A 106 3.65 -7.74 -8.00
N ALA A 107 3.95 -8.18 -6.76
CA ALA A 107 3.29 -7.64 -5.59
C ALA A 107 3.48 -6.12 -5.47
N ALA A 108 4.71 -5.62 -5.71
CA ALA A 108 4.99 -4.19 -5.69
C ALA A 108 4.27 -3.43 -6.81
N ALA A 109 4.22 -4.00 -8.03
CA ALA A 109 3.56 -3.39 -9.18
C ALA A 109 2.04 -3.30 -8.99
N ILE A 110 1.40 -4.38 -8.52
CA ILE A 110 -0.04 -4.43 -8.23
C ILE A 110 -0.39 -3.39 -7.16
N LEU A 111 0.40 -3.33 -6.07
CA LEU A 111 0.16 -2.39 -4.98
C LEU A 111 0.33 -0.93 -5.42
N ALA A 112 1.37 -0.62 -6.19
CA ALA A 112 1.58 0.72 -6.73
C ALA A 112 0.41 1.16 -7.64
N ASN A 113 -0.06 0.26 -8.53
CA ASN A 113 -1.20 0.53 -9.40
C ASN A 113 -2.51 0.72 -8.60
N ALA A 114 -2.72 -0.06 -7.54
CA ALA A 114 -3.87 0.11 -6.65
C ALA A 114 -3.88 1.49 -5.97
N LEU A 115 -2.73 1.92 -5.47
CA LEU A 115 -2.59 3.25 -4.87
C LEU A 115 -2.84 4.37 -5.89
N GLU A 116 -2.34 4.24 -7.13
CA GLU A 116 -2.57 5.24 -8.18
C GLU A 116 -4.04 5.44 -8.51
N LYS A 117 -4.79 4.33 -8.57
CA LYS A 117 -6.23 4.37 -8.87
C LYS A 117 -7.10 4.77 -7.68
N THR A 118 -6.53 4.80 -6.48
CA THR A 118 -7.24 5.19 -5.27
C THR A 118 -7.38 6.71 -5.17
N ILE A 119 -8.58 7.18 -4.88
CA ILE A 119 -8.87 8.60 -4.70
C ILE A 119 -9.07 8.88 -3.20
N ILE A 120 -8.27 9.79 -2.67
CA ILE A 120 -8.39 10.31 -1.31
C ILE A 120 -8.32 11.83 -1.40
N GLY A 121 -9.33 12.51 -0.90
CA GLY A 121 -9.39 13.98 -0.90
C GLY A 121 -9.87 14.53 0.43
N GLY A 122 -9.33 15.72 0.79
CA GLY A 122 -9.63 16.42 2.03
C GLY A 122 -8.41 16.69 2.89
N VAL A 123 -7.44 15.79 2.91
CA VAL A 123 -6.16 15.95 3.60
C VAL A 123 -5.02 15.51 2.67
N LYS A 124 -3.81 16.00 2.90
CA LYS A 124 -2.63 15.44 2.26
C LYS A 124 -2.32 14.08 2.85
N THR A 125 -1.81 13.19 2.02
CA THR A 125 -1.42 11.84 2.41
C THR A 125 -0.04 11.50 1.89
N ASN A 126 0.57 10.46 2.44
CA ASN A 126 1.85 9.92 1.96
C ASN A 126 1.70 8.99 0.73
N LYS A 127 0.52 8.94 0.09
CA LYS A 127 0.21 7.99 -1.00
C LYS A 127 1.22 8.03 -2.14
N ASP A 128 1.52 9.22 -2.66
CA ASP A 128 2.44 9.36 -3.80
C ASP A 128 3.88 8.97 -3.42
N PHE A 129 4.30 9.27 -2.21
CA PHE A 129 5.58 8.82 -1.67
C PHE A 129 5.65 7.28 -1.60
N LEU A 130 4.58 6.61 -1.16
CA LEU A 130 4.51 5.14 -1.12
C LEU A 130 4.63 4.53 -2.52
N ILE A 131 3.97 5.11 -3.52
CA ILE A 131 4.09 4.67 -4.92
C ILE A 131 5.55 4.76 -5.39
N ASN A 132 6.23 5.86 -5.09
CA ASN A 132 7.62 6.06 -5.44
C ASN A 132 8.55 5.07 -4.72
N CYS A 133 8.25 4.71 -3.47
CA CYS A 133 8.97 3.65 -2.75
C CYS A 133 8.81 2.29 -3.44
N LEU A 134 7.57 1.91 -3.77
CA LEU A 134 7.26 0.61 -4.41
C LEU A 134 7.93 0.45 -5.78
N ARG A 135 8.12 1.56 -6.50
CA ARG A 135 8.78 1.59 -7.82
C ARG A 135 10.29 1.75 -7.76
N ASN A 136 10.84 1.97 -6.58
CA ASN A 136 12.27 2.13 -6.40
C ASN A 136 12.98 0.81 -6.62
N LYS A 137 14.06 0.83 -7.43
CA LYS A 137 14.80 -0.37 -7.78
C LYS A 137 15.35 -1.11 -6.55
N ASP A 138 15.86 -0.39 -5.55
CA ASP A 138 16.40 -1.01 -4.35
C ASP A 138 15.29 -1.68 -3.51
N PHE A 139 14.05 -1.14 -3.55
CA PHE A 139 12.90 -1.79 -2.93
C PHE A 139 12.55 -3.09 -3.65
N ILE A 140 12.49 -3.08 -4.98
CA ILE A 140 12.23 -4.25 -5.82
C ILE A 140 13.31 -5.31 -5.60
N ASP A 141 14.58 -4.92 -5.62
CA ASP A 141 15.75 -5.81 -5.38
C ASP A 141 15.81 -6.35 -3.93
N GLY A 142 14.89 -5.98 -3.04
CA GLY A 142 14.87 -6.42 -1.64
C GLY A 142 15.91 -5.76 -0.72
N LYS A 143 16.57 -4.68 -1.17
CA LYS A 143 17.58 -3.92 -0.40
C LYS A 143 16.90 -2.95 0.58
N THR A 144 16.00 -3.46 1.40
CA THR A 144 15.14 -2.68 2.28
C THR A 144 15.61 -2.72 3.74
N THR A 145 16.84 -2.25 3.97
CA THR A 145 17.36 -2.02 5.31
C THR A 145 16.68 -0.82 5.98
N SER A 146 16.81 -0.68 7.31
CA SER A 146 16.14 0.40 8.07
C SER A 146 16.47 1.82 7.58
N ASP A 147 17.57 1.97 6.84
CA ASP A 147 18.03 3.22 6.24
C ASP A 147 17.66 3.37 4.75
N PHE A 148 16.79 2.49 4.21
CA PHE A 148 16.33 2.52 2.81
C PHE A 148 15.89 3.92 2.37
N ILE A 149 15.00 4.56 3.14
CA ILE A 149 14.45 5.89 2.79
C ILE A 149 15.57 6.95 2.70
N SER A 150 16.51 6.93 3.64
CA SER A 150 17.60 7.90 3.67
C SER A 150 18.63 7.69 2.56
N LYS A 151 18.85 6.45 2.14
CA LYS A 151 19.78 6.08 1.07
C LYS A 151 19.19 6.26 -0.31
N SER A 152 18.04 5.67 -0.57
CA SER A 152 17.40 5.65 -1.89
C SER A 152 16.63 6.92 -2.22
N LYS A 153 16.29 7.73 -1.21
CA LYS A 153 15.61 9.04 -1.32
C LYS A 153 14.46 9.03 -2.32
N PRO A 154 13.44 8.18 -2.16
CA PRO A 154 12.28 8.20 -3.04
C PRO A 154 11.65 9.60 -3.09
N SER A 155 11.13 10.00 -4.26
CA SER A 155 10.46 11.29 -4.37
C SER A 155 9.30 11.41 -3.39
N ARG A 156 9.18 12.57 -2.75
CA ARG A 156 8.13 12.86 -1.77
C ARG A 156 6.81 13.32 -2.40
N SER A 157 6.85 13.68 -3.68
CA SER A 157 5.70 14.15 -4.45
C SER A 157 5.43 13.24 -5.65
N LYS A 158 4.28 13.44 -6.27
CA LYS A 158 3.90 12.73 -7.49
C LYS A 158 4.93 12.99 -8.59
N VAL A 159 5.53 11.93 -9.11
CA VAL A 159 6.38 12.00 -10.30
C VAL A 159 5.47 12.01 -11.51
N LEU A 160 5.40 13.15 -12.19
CA LEU A 160 4.79 13.24 -13.51
C LEU A 160 5.79 12.62 -14.49
N LEU A 161 5.39 11.54 -15.15
CA LEU A 161 6.15 11.00 -16.27
C LEU A 161 6.01 12.00 -17.43
N GLU A 162 7.00 12.84 -17.63
CA GLU A 162 7.05 13.80 -18.75
C GLU A 162 6.93 13.11 -20.12
N ASP A 163 7.34 11.85 -20.21
CA ASP A 163 7.28 11.04 -21.44
C ASP A 163 5.86 10.65 -21.88
N CYS A 164 4.85 10.77 -21.04
CA CYS A 164 3.46 10.52 -21.45
C CYS A 164 2.84 11.63 -22.30
N LEU A 165 3.48 12.81 -22.39
CA LEU A 165 2.97 13.93 -23.16
C LEU A 165 3.48 13.94 -24.62
N LEU A 166 4.39 13.05 -25.01
CA LEU A 166 5.01 13.02 -26.33
C LEU A 166 4.26 12.16 -27.37
N TYR A 167 3.19 11.50 -27.00
CA TYR A 167 2.33 10.76 -27.97
C TYR A 167 0.96 11.40 -28.15
N THR A 168 0.92 12.71 -28.36
CA THR A 168 -0.15 13.26 -29.18
C THR A 168 0.28 13.11 -30.63
N SER A 169 -0.22 12.12 -31.34
CA SER A 169 -0.11 12.09 -32.79
C SER A 169 -0.64 13.44 -33.31
N PRO A 170 0.06 14.08 -34.25
CA PRO A 170 -0.40 15.34 -34.82
C PRO A 170 -1.84 15.19 -35.29
N SER A 171 -2.70 16.12 -34.89
CA SER A 171 -4.10 16.14 -35.35
C SER A 171 -4.13 16.14 -36.87
N PRO A 172 -5.02 15.40 -37.53
CA PRO A 172 -5.17 15.46 -38.99
C PRO A 172 -5.44 16.86 -39.55
N ARG A 173 -5.69 17.84 -38.70
CA ARG A 173 -5.89 19.25 -39.07
C ARG A 173 -4.59 20.05 -39.23
N ASP A 174 -3.46 19.52 -38.79
CA ASP A 174 -2.17 20.24 -38.90
C ASP A 174 -1.45 19.99 -40.24
N ASN A 175 -2.06 19.25 -41.16
CA ASN A 175 -1.53 18.94 -42.51
C ASN A 175 -2.20 19.70 -43.64
N THR A 176 -2.75 20.88 -43.39
CA THR A 176 -3.25 21.74 -44.45
C THR A 176 -2.38 22.97 -44.58
N THR A 177 -1.35 22.91 -45.40
CA THR A 177 -0.74 23.98 -46.15
C THR A 177 -0.82 23.68 -47.62
#